data_78e29c054aa4f5d576ff6b4a0cb06248
#
_entry.id   78e29c054aa4f5d576ff6b4a0cb06248
#
_cell.length_a   1.000
_cell.length_b   1.000
_cell.length_c   1.000
_cell.angle_alpha   90.00
_cell.angle_beta   90.00
_cell.angle_gamma   90.00
#
_symmetry.space_group_name_H-M   'P 1'
#
loop_
_entity.id
_entity.type
_entity.pdbx_description
1 polymer ?
#
loop_
_entity_poly.entity_id
_entity_poly.type
_entity_poly.pdbx_seq_one_letter_code
_entity_poly.pdbx_strand_id
1 'polypeptide(L)'
;TKVADGTLDLPPVTDNGDLYTMAFAVEVLKWFKPAFMMVNLSAVDSCHSNFSGYLAALHRADHAVGHLWNRIQTDIPEMAGQTTLLCTPECGRNLQPNNILDQNDWLAYDHSDANSLRVWTLMAGPSIPSGLSVGSPSNPVGLVSDTMMTVADLLGVKPEVQAAGMTATGTMSLLDQI
;
A
#
# COMPACT_ATOMS: atom_id res chain seq x y z
N THR A 1 -5.85 -20.75 19.58
CA THR A 1 -5.52 -19.45 18.93
C THR A 1 -6.62 -19.06 17.96
N LYS A 2 -6.83 -17.76 17.69
CA LYS A 2 -7.88 -17.27 16.76
C LYS A 2 -7.85 -17.90 15.38
N VAL A 3 -6.68 -18.33 14.90
CA VAL A 3 -6.54 -19.05 13.63
C VAL A 3 -7.07 -20.49 13.76
N ALA A 4 -6.70 -21.17 14.83
CA ALA A 4 -7.06 -22.59 15.03
C ALA A 4 -8.56 -22.78 15.37
N ASP A 5 -9.18 -21.82 16.04
CA ASP A 5 -10.59 -21.87 16.43
C ASP A 5 -11.52 -21.15 15.42
N GLY A 6 -10.97 -20.62 14.33
CA GLY A 6 -11.75 -19.95 13.28
C GLY A 6 -12.32 -18.58 13.65
N THR A 7 -11.83 -17.96 14.72
CA THR A 7 -12.33 -16.65 15.19
C THR A 7 -11.52 -15.47 14.68
N LEU A 8 -10.50 -15.69 13.84
CA LEU A 8 -9.79 -14.63 13.15
C LEU A 8 -10.71 -14.02 12.09
N ASP A 9 -10.91 -12.71 12.19
CA ASP A 9 -11.70 -11.96 11.19
C ASP A 9 -10.86 -11.78 9.91
N LEU A 10 -11.14 -12.60 8.93
CA LEU A 10 -10.51 -12.57 7.62
C LEU A 10 -11.38 -11.84 6.61
N PRO A 11 -10.79 -11.11 5.65
CA PRO A 11 -11.52 -10.66 4.49
C PRO A 11 -12.19 -11.86 3.78
N PRO A 12 -13.41 -11.72 3.24
CA PRO A 12 -14.17 -12.84 2.67
C PRO A 12 -13.64 -13.34 1.31
N VAL A 13 -12.34 -13.34 1.11
CA VAL A 13 -11.63 -13.87 -0.07
C VAL A 13 -10.59 -14.87 0.41
N THR A 14 -10.57 -16.04 -0.20
CA THR A 14 -9.86 -17.20 0.30
C THR A 14 -8.34 -17.15 0.15
N ASP A 15 -7.70 -17.69 1.17
CA ASP A 15 -6.44 -18.42 1.24
C ASP A 15 -5.22 -17.78 0.57
N ASN A 16 -4.70 -16.75 1.23
CA ASN A 16 -3.48 -16.08 0.78
C ASN A 16 -2.76 -15.47 1.99
N GLY A 17 -1.42 -15.50 1.99
CA GLY A 17 -0.59 -14.91 3.04
C GLY A 17 -0.88 -13.43 3.29
N ASP A 18 -1.17 -12.67 2.24
CA ASP A 18 -1.53 -11.24 2.35
C ASP A 18 -2.83 -11.01 3.13
N LEU A 19 -3.83 -11.91 2.97
CA LEU A 19 -5.08 -11.82 3.72
C LEU A 19 -4.86 -12.07 5.22
N TYR A 20 -4.01 -13.04 5.57
CA TYR A 20 -3.62 -13.25 6.96
C TYR A 20 -2.83 -12.07 7.51
N THR A 21 -1.89 -11.53 6.74
CA THR A 21 -1.15 -10.32 7.11
C THR A 21 -2.11 -9.17 7.43
N MET A 22 -3.12 -8.95 6.59
CA MET A 22 -4.11 -7.90 6.80
C MET A 22 -5.02 -8.16 8.00
N ALA A 23 -5.43 -9.41 8.21
CA ALA A 23 -6.21 -9.78 9.39
C ALA A 23 -5.42 -9.57 10.70
N PHE A 24 -4.12 -9.91 10.72
CA PHE A 24 -3.26 -9.60 11.85
C PHE A 24 -3.06 -8.09 12.03
N ALA A 25 -2.97 -7.31 10.94
CA ALA A 25 -2.90 -5.86 11.02
C ALA A 25 -4.14 -5.28 11.72
N VAL A 26 -5.34 -5.75 11.39
CA VAL A 26 -6.58 -5.35 12.10
C VAL A 26 -6.50 -5.67 13.59
N GLU A 27 -6.03 -6.85 13.98
CA GLU A 27 -5.89 -7.20 15.39
C GLU A 27 -4.83 -6.33 16.10
N VAL A 28 -3.70 -6.04 15.45
CA VAL A 28 -2.68 -5.12 15.99
C VAL A 28 -3.28 -3.72 16.23
N LEU A 29 -4.05 -3.20 15.28
CA LEU A 29 -4.72 -1.91 15.44
C LEU A 29 -5.72 -1.94 16.62
N LYS A 30 -6.52 -2.98 16.74
CA LYS A 30 -7.49 -3.13 17.85
C LYS A 30 -6.82 -3.13 19.24
N TRP A 31 -5.69 -3.83 19.36
CA TRP A 31 -5.02 -4.01 20.63
C TRP A 31 -4.05 -2.90 21.01
N PHE A 32 -3.28 -2.39 20.05
CA PHE A 32 -2.14 -1.51 20.35
C PHE A 32 -2.34 -0.07 19.88
N LYS A 33 -3.22 0.18 18.89
CA LYS A 33 -3.49 1.52 18.34
C LYS A 33 -2.21 2.31 18.08
N PRO A 34 -1.25 1.76 17.32
CA PRO A 34 0.04 2.40 17.09
C PRO A 34 -0.16 3.71 16.31
N ALA A 35 0.70 4.70 16.59
CA ALA A 35 0.71 5.95 15.84
C ALA A 35 1.10 5.75 14.35
N PHE A 36 1.90 4.73 14.06
CA PHE A 36 2.30 4.33 12.71
C PHE A 36 2.32 2.80 12.60
N MET A 37 1.82 2.29 11.49
CA MET A 37 1.92 0.87 11.14
C MET A 37 2.19 0.74 9.65
N MET A 38 3.18 -0.06 9.28
CA MET A 38 3.45 -0.44 7.91
C MET A 38 3.02 -1.89 7.69
N VAL A 39 2.29 -2.13 6.60
CA VAL A 39 1.85 -3.47 6.19
C VAL A 39 2.37 -3.73 4.79
N ASN A 40 3.11 -4.82 4.60
CA ASN A 40 3.62 -5.24 3.31
C ASN A 40 2.76 -6.39 2.77
N LEU A 41 2.27 -6.25 1.54
CA LEU A 41 1.55 -7.26 0.78
C LEU A 41 2.42 -7.70 -0.39
N SER A 42 2.84 -8.96 -0.45
CA SER A 42 3.86 -9.45 -1.37
C SER A 42 3.34 -10.27 -2.54
N ALA A 43 2.07 -10.72 -2.50
CA ALA A 43 1.56 -11.66 -3.51
C ALA A 43 1.49 -11.07 -4.94
N VAL A 44 1.41 -9.74 -5.08
CA VAL A 44 1.41 -9.07 -6.40
C VAL A 44 2.74 -9.21 -7.14
N ASP A 45 3.82 -9.57 -6.46
CA ASP A 45 5.13 -9.80 -7.06
C ASP A 45 5.20 -11.08 -7.93
N SER A 46 4.17 -11.92 -7.89
CA SER A 46 4.02 -13.08 -8.79
C SER A 46 4.00 -12.73 -10.29
N CYS A 47 3.87 -11.45 -10.65
CA CYS A 47 3.83 -10.95 -12.04
C CYS A 47 5.03 -11.37 -12.90
N HIS A 48 6.18 -11.66 -12.31
CA HIS A 48 7.39 -12.12 -13.01
C HIS A 48 7.20 -13.38 -13.84
N SER A 49 6.33 -14.29 -13.42
CA SER A 49 6.13 -15.60 -14.06
C SER A 49 4.67 -16.03 -14.14
N ASN A 50 3.76 -15.33 -13.50
CA ASN A 50 2.35 -15.70 -13.41
C ASN A 50 1.45 -14.46 -13.47
N PHE A 51 1.08 -14.03 -14.66
CA PHE A 51 0.27 -12.85 -14.86
C PHE A 51 -1.17 -13.03 -14.32
N SER A 52 -1.75 -14.20 -14.51
CA SER A 52 -3.08 -14.53 -13.94
C SER A 52 -3.06 -14.50 -12.40
N GLY A 53 -1.99 -15.02 -11.80
CA GLY A 53 -1.76 -14.95 -10.36
C GLY A 53 -1.61 -13.51 -9.87
N TYR A 54 -0.91 -12.67 -10.62
CA TYR A 54 -0.77 -11.24 -10.35
C TYR A 54 -2.12 -10.52 -10.33
N LEU A 55 -2.98 -10.72 -11.34
CA LEU A 55 -4.31 -10.11 -11.38
C LEU A 55 -5.17 -10.54 -10.20
N ALA A 56 -5.12 -11.83 -9.85
CA ALA A 56 -5.82 -12.36 -8.69
C ALA A 56 -5.26 -11.79 -7.37
N ALA A 57 -3.93 -11.61 -7.27
CA ALA A 57 -3.28 -11.01 -6.10
C ALA A 57 -3.63 -9.53 -5.97
N LEU A 58 -3.65 -8.77 -7.06
CA LEU A 58 -4.04 -7.37 -7.08
C LEU A 58 -5.50 -7.18 -6.60
N HIS A 59 -6.40 -8.02 -7.09
CA HIS A 59 -7.80 -8.01 -6.65
C HIS A 59 -7.92 -8.32 -5.15
N ARG A 60 -7.15 -9.30 -4.63
CA ARG A 60 -7.14 -9.61 -3.20
C ARG A 60 -6.54 -8.48 -2.36
N ALA A 61 -5.46 -7.84 -2.84
CA ALA A 61 -4.84 -6.72 -2.14
C ALA A 61 -5.79 -5.53 -2.03
N ASP A 62 -6.50 -5.17 -3.12
CA ASP A 62 -7.52 -4.13 -3.12
C ASP A 62 -8.62 -4.43 -2.08
N HIS A 63 -9.15 -5.66 -2.11
CA HIS A 63 -10.16 -6.11 -1.16
C HIS A 63 -9.66 -6.07 0.29
N ALA A 64 -8.41 -6.50 0.54
CA ALA A 64 -7.81 -6.51 1.86
C ALA A 64 -7.60 -5.08 2.41
N VAL A 65 -7.18 -4.14 1.58
CA VAL A 65 -7.05 -2.71 1.95
C VAL A 65 -8.42 -2.11 2.29
N GLY A 66 -9.44 -2.39 1.46
CA GLY A 66 -10.81 -1.98 1.73
C GLY A 66 -11.38 -2.57 3.02
N HIS A 67 -11.09 -3.85 3.30
CA HIS A 67 -11.45 -4.50 4.56
C HIS A 67 -10.80 -3.82 5.76
N LEU A 68 -9.48 -3.56 5.72
CA LEU A 68 -8.77 -2.85 6.78
C LEU A 68 -9.41 -1.47 7.04
N TRP A 69 -9.64 -0.70 5.97
CA TRP A 69 -10.26 0.62 6.08
C TRP A 69 -11.63 0.56 6.76
N ASN A 70 -12.49 -0.38 6.35
CA ASN A 70 -13.79 -0.56 6.96
C ASN A 70 -13.68 -0.92 8.46
N ARG A 71 -12.75 -1.82 8.81
CA ARG A 71 -12.54 -2.23 10.21
C ARG A 71 -12.06 -1.08 11.08
N ILE A 72 -11.21 -0.20 10.57
CA ILE A 72 -10.82 1.03 11.28
C ILE A 72 -12.05 1.89 11.56
N GLN A 73 -12.93 2.08 10.57
CA GLN A 73 -14.09 2.95 10.72
C GLN A 73 -15.19 2.37 11.64
N THR A 74 -15.36 1.04 11.66
CA THR A 74 -16.48 0.39 12.37
C THR A 74 -16.10 -0.16 13.73
N ASP A 75 -14.90 -0.72 13.89
CA ASP A 75 -14.52 -1.52 15.03
C ASP A 75 -13.55 -0.82 16.00
N ILE A 76 -12.95 0.29 15.57
CA ILE A 76 -11.95 1.04 16.35
C ILE A 76 -12.36 2.52 16.38
N PRO A 77 -13.42 2.88 17.12
CA PRO A 77 -14.00 4.24 17.10
C PRO A 77 -12.99 5.34 17.41
N GLU A 78 -12.01 5.06 18.26
CA GLU A 78 -10.96 6.01 18.65
C GLU A 78 -9.94 6.27 17.51
N MET A 79 -9.90 5.43 16.49
CA MET A 79 -9.06 5.62 15.29
C MET A 79 -9.87 6.09 14.09
N ALA A 80 -11.17 5.87 14.09
CA ALA A 80 -12.07 6.36 13.06
C ALA A 80 -11.99 7.89 12.96
N GLY A 81 -11.84 8.42 11.75
CA GLY A 81 -11.70 9.86 11.54
C GLY A 81 -10.35 10.48 11.99
N GLN A 82 -9.41 9.67 12.47
CA GLN A 82 -8.05 10.11 12.84
C GLN A 82 -6.95 9.37 12.08
N THR A 83 -7.30 8.32 11.35
CA THR A 83 -6.35 7.49 10.60
C THR A 83 -6.21 8.00 9.18
N THR A 84 -4.98 8.17 8.72
CA THR A 84 -4.65 8.34 7.30
C THR A 84 -4.07 7.01 6.78
N LEU A 85 -4.71 6.48 5.75
CA LEU A 85 -4.20 5.36 4.96
C LEU A 85 -3.35 5.90 3.82
N LEU A 86 -2.14 5.35 3.65
CA LEU A 86 -1.28 5.57 2.51
C LEU A 86 -0.95 4.21 1.89
N CYS A 87 -1.24 4.04 0.61
CA CYS A 87 -0.96 2.82 -0.14
C CYS A 87 -0.15 3.16 -1.38
N THR A 88 0.98 2.48 -1.57
CA THR A 88 1.85 2.67 -2.73
C THR A 88 2.53 1.34 -3.07
N PRO A 89 2.73 1.00 -4.36
CA PRO A 89 3.59 -0.10 -4.73
C PRO A 89 5.07 0.31 -4.58
N GLU A 90 5.96 -0.68 -4.44
CA GLU A 90 7.40 -0.44 -4.43
C GLU A 90 7.93 -0.09 -5.83
N CYS A 91 7.33 -0.67 -6.87
CA CYS A 91 7.66 -0.45 -8.29
C CYS A 91 6.42 -0.63 -9.18
N GLY A 92 6.54 -0.19 -10.43
CA GLY A 92 5.61 -0.50 -11.50
C GLY A 92 5.99 -1.77 -12.24
N ARG A 93 5.51 -1.93 -13.48
CA ARG A 93 5.82 -3.05 -14.36
C ARG A 93 6.37 -2.54 -15.70
N ASN A 94 7.14 -3.37 -16.37
CA ASN A 94 7.66 -3.09 -17.71
C ASN A 94 6.52 -2.80 -18.67
N LEU A 95 6.79 -1.92 -19.63
CA LEU A 95 5.83 -1.63 -20.70
C LEU A 95 5.63 -2.84 -21.62
N GLN A 96 6.68 -3.63 -21.82
CA GLN A 96 6.64 -4.83 -22.64
C GLN A 96 6.73 -6.08 -21.75
N PRO A 97 5.99 -7.16 -22.09
CA PRO A 97 6.07 -8.41 -21.37
C PRO A 97 7.45 -9.07 -21.53
N ASN A 98 7.80 -9.94 -20.60
CA ASN A 98 8.87 -10.91 -20.77
C ASN A 98 8.37 -12.13 -21.58
N ASN A 99 9.24 -13.12 -21.79
CA ASN A 99 8.92 -14.30 -22.61
C ASN A 99 8.35 -15.48 -21.78
N ILE A 100 7.90 -15.23 -20.56
CA ILE A 100 7.35 -16.27 -19.69
C ILE A 100 5.84 -16.30 -19.84
N LEU A 101 5.29 -17.46 -20.19
CA LEU A 101 3.85 -17.71 -20.23
C LEU A 101 3.40 -18.35 -18.92
N ASP A 102 2.26 -17.90 -18.43
CA ASP A 102 1.58 -18.54 -17.32
C ASP A 102 0.66 -19.70 -17.78
N GLN A 103 -0.09 -20.32 -16.87
CA GLN A 103 -0.99 -21.44 -17.14
C GLN A 103 -2.17 -21.12 -18.07
N ASN A 104 -2.40 -19.83 -18.39
CA ASN A 104 -3.43 -19.36 -19.30
C ASN A 104 -2.84 -18.81 -20.61
N ASP A 105 -1.57 -19.11 -20.88
CA ASP A 105 -0.80 -18.61 -22.03
C ASP A 105 -0.68 -17.07 -22.06
N TRP A 106 -0.75 -16.43 -20.91
CA TRP A 106 -0.54 -14.99 -20.78
C TRP A 106 0.91 -14.68 -20.44
N LEU A 107 1.46 -13.70 -21.16
CA LEU A 107 2.83 -13.23 -20.93
C LEU A 107 2.93 -12.50 -19.58
N ALA A 108 3.94 -12.86 -18.82
CA ALA A 108 4.29 -12.19 -17.57
C ALA A 108 5.02 -10.86 -17.82
N TYR A 109 5.15 -10.06 -16.77
CA TYR A 109 5.79 -8.74 -16.81
C TYR A 109 6.82 -8.61 -15.69
N ASP A 110 7.96 -8.10 -16.04
CA ASP A 110 9.05 -7.80 -15.12
C ASP A 110 9.02 -6.32 -14.68
N HIS A 111 10.03 -5.87 -13.96
CA HIS A 111 10.18 -4.48 -13.48
C HIS A 111 11.60 -3.94 -13.69
N SER A 112 12.11 -4.01 -14.92
CA SER A 112 13.48 -3.66 -15.27
C SER A 112 13.63 -2.47 -16.22
N ASP A 113 12.54 -1.95 -16.77
CA ASP A 113 12.55 -0.79 -17.67
C ASP A 113 12.17 0.52 -16.96
N ALA A 114 12.26 1.64 -17.70
CA ALA A 114 11.92 2.96 -17.18
C ALA A 114 10.44 3.09 -16.76
N ASN A 115 9.53 2.27 -17.30
CA ASN A 115 8.12 2.31 -16.90
C ASN A 115 7.92 1.73 -15.51
N SER A 116 8.75 0.77 -15.11
CA SER A 116 8.71 0.16 -13.78
C SER A 116 9.12 1.13 -12.65
N LEU A 117 9.76 2.25 -12.98
CA LEU A 117 10.05 3.33 -12.02
C LEU A 117 8.83 4.20 -11.69
N ARG A 118 7.72 4.01 -12.40
CA ARG A 118 6.49 4.78 -12.19
C ARG A 118 5.59 4.06 -11.21
N VAL A 119 5.28 4.75 -10.14
CA VAL A 119 4.36 4.28 -9.09
C VAL A 119 3.23 5.29 -8.90
N TRP A 120 2.20 4.86 -8.22
CA TRP A 120 1.11 5.71 -7.76
C TRP A 120 1.08 5.71 -6.23
N THR A 121 0.48 6.71 -5.64
CA THR A 121 0.18 6.75 -4.21
C THR A 121 -1.30 7.09 -4.04
N LEU A 122 -2.00 6.24 -3.28
CA LEU A 122 -3.37 6.48 -2.84
C LEU A 122 -3.33 6.91 -1.38
N MET A 123 -4.01 8.00 -1.07
CA MET A 123 -4.19 8.46 0.31
C MET A 123 -5.66 8.61 0.62
N ALA A 124 -6.07 8.24 1.83
CA ALA A 124 -7.42 8.43 2.35
C ALA A 124 -7.33 8.78 3.85
N GLY A 125 -8.05 9.80 4.27
CA GLY A 125 -8.04 10.23 5.68
C GLY A 125 -8.63 11.61 5.85
N PRO A 126 -8.77 12.08 7.10
CA PRO A 126 -9.48 13.31 7.41
C PRO A 126 -8.86 14.58 6.80
N SER A 127 -7.54 14.58 6.59
CA SER A 127 -6.81 15.72 5.99
C SER A 127 -6.55 15.55 4.49
N ILE A 128 -7.10 14.51 3.87
CA ILE A 128 -6.88 14.21 2.44
C ILE A 128 -8.12 14.62 1.65
N PRO A 129 -8.00 15.53 0.66
CA PRO A 129 -9.12 15.92 -0.18
C PRO A 129 -9.70 14.73 -0.96
N SER A 130 -11.02 14.56 -0.90
CA SER A 130 -11.69 13.47 -1.62
C SER A 130 -11.75 13.73 -3.12
N GLY A 131 -11.49 12.70 -3.92
CA GLY A 131 -11.61 12.75 -5.37
C GLY A 131 -10.51 13.56 -6.09
N LEU A 132 -9.47 13.97 -5.36
CA LEU A 132 -8.33 14.64 -5.95
C LEU A 132 -7.42 13.65 -6.68
N SER A 133 -6.98 14.03 -7.89
CA SER A 133 -5.93 13.35 -8.64
C SER A 133 -4.86 14.34 -9.04
N VAL A 134 -3.62 14.10 -8.65
CA VAL A 134 -2.48 14.99 -8.87
C VAL A 134 -1.40 14.27 -9.64
N GLY A 135 -0.82 14.95 -10.63
CA GLY A 135 0.19 14.39 -11.50
C GLY A 135 -0.34 13.43 -12.56
N SER A 136 0.57 12.85 -13.30
CA SER A 136 0.29 11.85 -14.32
C SER A 136 1.54 11.01 -14.61
N PRO A 137 1.44 9.90 -15.34
CA PRO A 137 2.62 9.11 -15.73
C PRO A 137 3.69 9.91 -16.50
N SER A 138 3.31 10.97 -17.23
CA SER A 138 4.23 11.85 -17.96
C SER A 138 4.67 13.08 -17.15
N ASN A 139 4.00 13.37 -16.05
CA ASN A 139 4.31 14.50 -15.16
C ASN A 139 4.12 14.07 -13.70
N PRO A 140 5.04 13.26 -13.15
CA PRO A 140 4.97 12.83 -11.77
C PRO A 140 5.16 14.01 -10.82
N VAL A 141 4.52 13.97 -9.66
CA VAL A 141 4.56 15.05 -8.65
C VAL A 141 5.47 14.76 -7.47
N GLY A 142 6.07 13.56 -7.42
CA GLY A 142 6.97 13.17 -6.35
C GLY A 142 7.78 11.93 -6.68
N LEU A 143 8.56 11.49 -5.72
CA LEU A 143 9.41 10.31 -5.76
C LEU A 143 8.94 9.28 -4.72
N VAL A 144 9.30 8.01 -4.87
CA VAL A 144 9.02 6.96 -3.87
C VAL A 144 9.60 7.35 -2.49
N SER A 145 10.77 7.98 -2.47
CA SER A 145 11.40 8.48 -1.25
C SER A 145 10.57 9.52 -0.49
N ASP A 146 9.67 10.23 -1.18
CA ASP A 146 8.81 11.24 -0.58
C ASP A 146 7.72 10.62 0.33
N THR A 147 7.45 9.33 0.17
CA THR A 147 6.54 8.58 1.04
C THR A 147 6.95 8.67 2.52
N MET A 148 8.26 8.50 2.81
CA MET A 148 8.76 8.58 4.19
C MET A 148 8.58 9.98 4.78
N MET A 149 8.87 11.02 3.99
CA MET A 149 8.68 12.41 4.42
C MET A 149 7.20 12.74 4.60
N THR A 150 6.33 12.19 3.77
CA THR A 150 4.87 12.31 3.91
C THR A 150 4.37 11.67 5.20
N VAL A 151 4.87 10.49 5.55
CA VAL A 151 4.56 9.85 6.83
C VAL A 151 5.05 10.69 8.01
N ALA A 152 6.27 11.22 7.94
CA ALA A 152 6.82 12.10 8.98
C ALA A 152 5.98 13.38 9.15
N ASP A 153 5.47 13.94 8.05
CA ASP A 153 4.60 15.12 8.05
C ASP A 153 3.25 14.80 8.70
N LEU A 154 2.62 13.70 8.32
CA LEU A 154 1.36 13.23 8.92
C LEU A 154 1.49 12.97 10.43
N LEU A 155 2.65 12.53 10.88
CA LEU A 155 2.95 12.29 12.29
C LEU A 155 3.41 13.55 13.05
N GLY A 156 3.63 14.67 12.36
CA GLY A 156 4.10 15.92 12.96
C GLY A 156 5.58 15.90 13.38
N VAL A 157 6.39 14.99 12.82
CA VAL A 157 7.82 14.81 13.14
C VAL A 157 8.74 15.10 11.94
N LYS A 158 8.22 15.78 10.92
CA LYS A 158 8.97 16.16 9.70
C LYS A 158 10.26 16.94 10.01
N PRO A 159 10.25 17.95 10.91
CA PRO A 159 11.48 18.68 11.25
C PRO A 159 12.56 17.79 11.87
N GLU A 160 12.19 16.88 12.75
CA GLU A 160 13.10 15.95 13.42
C GLU A 160 13.73 14.97 12.43
N VAL A 161 12.93 14.42 11.52
CA VAL A 161 13.40 13.51 10.47
C VAL A 161 14.37 14.23 9.52
N GLN A 162 14.09 15.47 9.16
CA GLN A 162 14.98 16.30 8.34
C GLN A 162 16.30 16.62 9.08
N ALA A 163 16.19 17.04 10.33
CA ALA A 163 17.37 17.37 11.13
C ALA A 163 18.28 16.16 11.39
N ALA A 164 17.70 14.97 11.51
CA ALA A 164 18.42 13.72 11.69
C ALA A 164 19.04 13.18 10.38
N GLY A 165 18.75 13.78 9.23
CA GLY A 165 19.26 13.33 7.92
C GLY A 165 18.77 11.92 7.54
N MET A 166 17.59 11.54 7.98
CA MET A 166 17.02 10.19 7.74
C MET A 166 16.47 10.00 6.33
N THR A 167 16.36 11.08 5.56
CA THR A 167 15.88 11.07 4.17
C THR A 167 16.90 11.72 3.24
N ALA A 168 16.84 11.40 1.95
CA ALA A 168 17.69 12.01 0.94
C ALA A 168 17.45 13.53 0.87
N THR A 169 18.50 14.26 0.49
CA THR A 169 18.39 15.72 0.26
C THR A 169 17.34 16.01 -0.82
N GLY A 170 16.45 16.94 -0.56
CA GLY A 170 15.38 17.32 -1.49
C GLY A 170 14.12 16.48 -1.39
N THR A 171 14.05 15.47 -0.49
CA THR A 171 12.81 14.73 -0.22
C THR A 171 11.74 15.68 0.34
N MET A 172 10.55 15.62 -0.22
CA MET A 172 9.41 16.47 0.14
C MET A 172 8.24 15.64 0.69
N SER A 173 7.29 16.28 1.34
CA SER A 173 6.01 15.65 1.65
C SER A 173 5.09 15.70 0.42
N LEU A 174 4.43 14.60 0.09
CA LEU A 174 3.40 14.60 -0.95
C LEU A 174 2.18 15.44 -0.55
N LEU A 175 2.01 15.75 0.73
CA LEU A 175 0.97 16.68 1.20
C LEU A 175 1.20 18.10 0.68
N ASP A 176 2.44 18.46 0.38
CA ASP A 176 2.77 19.77 -0.21
C ASP A 176 2.26 19.91 -1.66
N GLN A 177 1.74 18.82 -2.27
CA GLN A 177 1.25 18.74 -3.65
C GLN A 177 -0.29 18.70 -3.75
N ILE A 178 -1.02 18.67 -2.61
CA ILE A 178 -2.47 18.49 -2.56
C ILE A 178 -3.19 19.62 -1.82
#